data_ae93eb6ddb8229709ea8241ad5203148
#
_entry.id   ae93eb6ddb8229709ea8241ad5203148
#
_cell.length_a   1.000
_cell.length_b   1.000
_cell.length_c   1.000
_cell.angle_alpha   90.00
_cell.angle_beta   90.00
_cell.angle_gamma   90.00
#
_symmetry.space_group_name_H-M   'P 1'
#
loop_
_entity.id
_entity.type
_entity.pdbx_description
1 polymer ?
#
loop_
_entity_poly.entity_id
_entity_poly.type
_entity_poly.pdbx_seq_one_letter_code
_entity_poly.pdbx_strand_id
1 'polypeptide(L)'
;MKKFVAIVLALSLVLSLAACGSKKTQETEAALHVEGTMEELLNKTIEQRPVEFMGGVIPVDLTDTSEDGLWAIKSYTGLDSAEKITEAAAFEPMMGSMAFSMVLVRTAEGADSKAVAESMKTGIDTRKWICVEADDLKVAGFGDVVMLIMVNSDSGMTAQSFVDAFAKVAGFEPEFVI
;
A
#
# COMPACT_ATOMS: atom_id res chain seq x y z
N MET A 1 43.47 -27.32 55.69
CA MET A 1 42.86 -27.95 54.53
C MET A 1 41.52 -27.31 54.19
N LYS A 2 41.39 -25.98 54.19
CA LYS A 2 40.11 -25.26 53.88
C LYS A 2 40.30 -24.10 52.89
N LYS A 3 41.41 -24.02 52.17
CA LYS A 3 41.71 -22.92 51.22
C LYS A 3 41.93 -23.35 49.78
N PHE A 4 41.80 -24.63 49.46
CA PHE A 4 42.00 -25.14 48.06
C PHE A 4 40.73 -25.48 47.33
N VAL A 5 39.55 -25.41 47.95
CA VAL A 5 38.27 -25.75 47.32
C VAL A 5 37.61 -24.53 46.62
N ALA A 6 38.06 -23.30 46.96
CA ALA A 6 37.45 -22.08 46.42
C ALA A 6 38.01 -21.61 45.06
N ILE A 7 39.08 -22.19 44.56
CA ILE A 7 39.75 -21.75 43.31
C ILE A 7 39.33 -22.60 42.09
N VAL A 8 38.81 -23.79 42.29
CA VAL A 8 38.40 -24.67 41.17
C VAL A 8 36.99 -24.34 40.65
N LEU A 9 36.14 -23.65 41.43
CA LEU A 9 34.79 -23.24 40.98
C LEU A 9 34.73 -21.94 40.21
N ALA A 10 35.82 -21.16 40.14
CA ALA A 10 35.86 -19.89 39.41
C ALA A 10 36.39 -20.01 37.96
N LEU A 11 36.86 -21.18 37.55
CA LEU A 11 37.47 -21.37 36.21
C LEU A 11 36.57 -22.09 35.21
N SER A 12 35.36 -22.50 35.62
CA SER A 12 34.41 -23.21 34.73
C SER A 12 33.30 -22.30 34.15
N LEU A 13 33.33 -20.99 34.40
CA LEU A 13 32.29 -20.05 33.94
C LEU A 13 32.72 -19.11 32.78
N VAL A 14 33.89 -19.35 32.17
CA VAL A 14 34.43 -18.43 31.12
C VAL A 14 34.49 -19.06 29.74
N LEU A 15 34.06 -20.33 29.53
CA LEU A 15 34.16 -20.99 28.23
C LEU A 15 32.84 -21.26 27.51
N SER A 16 31.78 -20.51 27.80
CA SER A 16 30.47 -20.70 27.10
C SER A 16 29.98 -19.49 26.33
N LEU A 17 30.86 -18.54 25.95
CA LEU A 17 30.48 -17.30 25.23
C LEU A 17 31.11 -17.16 23.82
N ALA A 18 31.48 -18.29 23.19
CA ALA A 18 32.06 -18.21 21.83
C ALA A 18 31.38 -19.21 20.88
N ALA A 19 30.06 -19.18 20.77
CA ALA A 19 29.33 -19.84 19.67
C ALA A 19 27.94 -19.18 19.44
N CYS A 20 27.88 -17.87 19.28
CA CYS A 20 26.76 -17.22 18.60
C CYS A 20 27.26 -16.69 17.26
N GLY A 21 27.42 -17.59 16.30
CA GLY A 21 27.42 -17.23 14.90
C GLY A 21 26.08 -16.55 14.61
N SER A 22 26.12 -15.25 14.35
CA SER A 22 24.97 -14.45 13.93
C SER A 22 24.42 -15.01 12.61
N LYS A 23 23.53 -15.98 12.68
CA LYS A 23 22.47 -16.11 11.68
C LYS A 23 21.60 -14.88 11.90
N LYS A 24 21.72 -13.86 11.05
CA LYS A 24 20.63 -12.92 10.82
C LYS A 24 19.44 -13.75 10.36
N THR A 25 18.60 -14.15 11.31
CA THR A 25 17.23 -14.47 11.01
C THR A 25 16.67 -13.12 10.52
N GLN A 26 16.43 -12.98 9.22
CA GLN A 26 15.45 -12.01 8.76
C GLN A 26 14.13 -12.49 9.39
N GLU A 27 13.77 -11.95 10.55
CA GLU A 27 12.38 -11.86 10.92
C GLU A 27 11.74 -11.05 9.79
N THR A 28 11.02 -11.74 8.93
CA THR A 28 10.03 -11.11 8.06
C THR A 28 9.04 -10.52 9.06
N GLU A 29 9.14 -9.22 9.34
CA GLU A 29 8.08 -8.50 10.04
C GLU A 29 6.82 -8.82 9.24
N ALA A 30 5.84 -9.44 9.90
CA ALA A 30 4.54 -9.67 9.29
C ALA A 30 4.04 -8.30 8.84
N ALA A 31 3.77 -8.15 7.54
CA ALA A 31 3.28 -6.89 7.01
C ALA A 31 2.07 -6.45 7.84
N LEU A 32 2.03 -5.17 8.21
CA LEU A 32 0.89 -4.61 8.91
C LEU A 32 -0.36 -4.85 8.07
N HIS A 33 -1.43 -5.31 8.71
CA HIS A 33 -2.71 -5.55 8.03
C HIS A 33 -3.65 -4.37 8.27
N VAL A 34 -4.26 -3.86 7.19
CA VAL A 34 -5.28 -2.81 7.27
C VAL A 34 -6.66 -3.47 7.27
N GLU A 35 -7.40 -3.32 8.35
CA GLU A 35 -8.73 -3.91 8.53
C GLU A 35 -9.80 -3.25 7.66
N GLY A 36 -10.62 -4.06 6.97
CA GLY A 36 -11.73 -3.64 6.13
C GLY A 36 -11.52 -3.94 4.65
N THR A 37 -12.59 -3.87 3.87
CA THR A 37 -12.52 -4.02 2.41
C THR A 37 -11.99 -2.75 1.74
N MET A 38 -11.48 -2.86 0.50
CA MET A 38 -11.00 -1.70 -0.25
C MET A 38 -12.11 -0.66 -0.46
N GLU A 39 -13.35 -1.10 -0.66
CA GLU A 39 -14.53 -0.23 -0.78
C GLU A 39 -14.83 0.53 0.52
N GLU A 40 -14.80 -0.16 1.67
CA GLU A 40 -15.02 0.47 2.99
C GLU A 40 -13.92 1.50 3.30
N LEU A 41 -12.67 1.15 3.00
CA LEU A 41 -11.52 2.02 3.24
C LEU A 41 -11.55 3.28 2.36
N LEU A 42 -11.94 3.14 1.08
CA LEU A 42 -12.16 4.30 0.19
C LEU A 42 -13.24 5.23 0.74
N ASN A 43 -14.40 4.69 1.13
CA ASN A 43 -15.49 5.48 1.71
C ASN A 43 -15.04 6.23 2.96
N LYS A 44 -14.37 5.55 3.90
CA LYS A 44 -13.81 6.18 5.12
C LYS A 44 -12.80 7.27 4.78
N THR A 45 -11.99 7.09 3.73
CA THR A 45 -11.01 8.09 3.32
C THR A 45 -11.69 9.34 2.77
N ILE A 46 -12.74 9.18 1.95
CA ILE A 46 -13.55 10.30 1.46
C ILE A 46 -14.29 11.01 2.60
N GLU A 47 -14.74 10.30 3.62
CA GLU A 47 -15.31 10.91 4.84
C GLU A 47 -14.27 11.76 5.58
N GLN A 48 -13.02 11.33 5.66
CA GLN A 48 -11.92 12.06 6.29
C GLN A 48 -11.46 13.27 5.44
N ARG A 49 -11.50 13.15 4.12
CA ARG A 49 -11.13 14.20 3.16
C ARG A 49 -12.22 14.31 2.09
N PRO A 50 -13.32 15.03 2.37
CA PRO A 50 -14.42 15.18 1.42
C PRO A 50 -13.98 15.87 0.11
N VAL A 51 -14.65 15.47 -0.96
CA VAL A 51 -14.50 16.07 -2.31
C VAL A 51 -15.75 16.87 -2.66
N GLU A 52 -15.59 17.92 -3.47
CA GLU A 52 -16.69 18.83 -3.86
C GLU A 52 -17.35 18.43 -5.20
N PHE A 53 -17.29 17.14 -5.55
CA PHE A 53 -17.90 16.60 -6.76
C PHE A 53 -18.64 15.30 -6.46
N MET A 54 -19.55 14.92 -7.36
CA MET A 54 -20.21 13.63 -7.31
C MET A 54 -19.25 12.54 -7.80
N GLY A 55 -18.99 11.57 -6.95
CA GLY A 55 -18.17 10.40 -7.24
C GLY A 55 -18.74 9.15 -6.59
N GLY A 56 -18.16 8.02 -6.88
CA GLY A 56 -18.55 6.74 -6.31
C GLY A 56 -17.42 5.72 -6.25
N VAL A 57 -17.58 4.76 -5.36
CA VAL A 57 -16.69 3.62 -5.27
C VAL A 57 -17.08 2.58 -6.32
N ILE A 58 -16.09 2.07 -7.02
CA ILE A 58 -16.20 1.06 -8.09
C ILE A 58 -15.32 -0.12 -7.67
N PRO A 59 -15.90 -1.29 -7.33
CA PRO A 59 -15.12 -2.49 -7.12
C PRO A 59 -14.50 -2.95 -8.46
N VAL A 60 -13.25 -3.41 -8.41
CA VAL A 60 -12.56 -3.95 -9.59
C VAL A 60 -12.63 -5.47 -9.54
N ASP A 61 -13.29 -6.08 -10.53
CA ASP A 61 -13.36 -7.54 -10.63
C ASP A 61 -12.01 -8.11 -11.08
N LEU A 62 -11.29 -8.72 -10.14
CA LEU A 62 -9.98 -9.34 -10.38
C LEU A 62 -10.09 -10.75 -10.98
N THR A 63 -11.30 -11.31 -11.08
CA THR A 63 -11.55 -12.67 -11.58
C THR A 63 -11.86 -12.68 -13.07
N ASP A 64 -12.22 -11.54 -13.65
CA ASP A 64 -12.48 -11.40 -15.08
C ASP A 64 -11.16 -11.34 -15.85
N THR A 65 -10.85 -12.43 -16.58
CA THR A 65 -9.67 -12.57 -17.42
C THR A 65 -9.93 -12.26 -18.91
N SER A 66 -11.12 -11.75 -19.23
CA SER A 66 -11.42 -11.25 -20.57
C SER A 66 -10.60 -10.01 -20.92
N GLU A 67 -10.58 -9.61 -22.19
CA GLU A 67 -9.91 -8.37 -22.60
C GLU A 67 -10.49 -7.14 -21.87
N ASP A 68 -11.80 -7.11 -21.65
CA ASP A 68 -12.48 -6.02 -20.92
C ASP A 68 -12.11 -6.02 -19.43
N GLY A 69 -12.03 -7.19 -18.79
CA GLY A 69 -11.59 -7.34 -17.40
C GLY A 69 -10.14 -6.90 -17.21
N LEU A 70 -9.24 -7.36 -18.06
CA LEU A 70 -7.83 -6.95 -18.03
C LEU A 70 -7.66 -5.44 -18.30
N TRP A 71 -8.46 -4.90 -19.23
CA TRP A 71 -8.49 -3.46 -19.47
C TRP A 71 -8.97 -2.69 -18.23
N ALA A 72 -10.00 -3.17 -17.53
CA ALA A 72 -10.50 -2.54 -16.31
C ALA A 72 -9.43 -2.56 -15.20
N ILE A 73 -8.77 -3.70 -14.95
CA ILE A 73 -7.65 -3.81 -14.01
C ILE A 73 -6.59 -2.77 -14.35
N LYS A 74 -6.15 -2.72 -15.62
CA LYS A 74 -5.12 -1.78 -16.08
C LYS A 74 -5.54 -0.33 -15.92
N SER A 75 -6.76 0.00 -16.33
CA SER A 75 -7.30 1.37 -16.33
C SER A 75 -7.44 1.95 -14.92
N TYR A 76 -7.84 1.12 -13.94
CA TYR A 76 -7.97 1.58 -12.55
C TYR A 76 -6.65 1.51 -11.80
N THR A 77 -5.95 0.38 -11.86
CA THR A 77 -4.81 0.11 -10.99
C THR A 77 -3.44 0.41 -11.60
N GLY A 78 -3.35 0.51 -12.93
CA GLY A 78 -2.09 0.55 -13.66
C GLY A 78 -1.39 -0.81 -13.82
N LEU A 79 -1.93 -1.88 -13.22
CA LEU A 79 -1.35 -3.22 -13.28
C LEU A 79 -1.77 -3.97 -14.56
N ASP A 80 -0.88 -4.77 -15.12
CA ASP A 80 -1.18 -5.60 -16.29
C ASP A 80 -1.96 -6.88 -15.94
N SER A 81 -1.96 -7.29 -14.67
CA SER A 81 -2.69 -8.46 -14.15
C SER A 81 -2.98 -8.34 -12.66
N ALA A 82 -3.86 -9.19 -12.15
CA ALA A 82 -4.22 -9.28 -10.73
C ALA A 82 -3.33 -10.25 -9.91
N GLU A 83 -2.28 -10.85 -10.49
CA GLU A 83 -1.51 -11.93 -9.85
C GLU A 83 -0.93 -11.57 -8.47
N LYS A 84 -0.63 -10.29 -8.25
CA LYS A 84 -0.01 -9.81 -7.02
C LYS A 84 -0.97 -9.13 -6.05
N ILE A 85 -2.26 -9.09 -6.37
CA ILE A 85 -3.29 -8.43 -5.57
C ILE A 85 -4.49 -9.36 -5.36
N THR A 86 -5.19 -9.19 -4.24
CA THR A 86 -6.36 -10.01 -3.87
C THR A 86 -7.65 -9.22 -3.85
N GLU A 87 -7.56 -7.89 -3.78
CA GLU A 87 -8.71 -7.00 -3.76
C GLU A 87 -8.33 -5.65 -4.37
N ALA A 88 -9.24 -5.01 -5.08
CA ALA A 88 -9.05 -3.66 -5.60
C ALA A 88 -10.39 -2.92 -5.70
N ALA A 89 -10.36 -1.62 -5.41
CA ALA A 89 -11.46 -0.72 -5.66
C ALA A 89 -10.94 0.67 -6.00
N ALA A 90 -11.74 1.43 -6.75
CA ALA A 90 -11.43 2.80 -7.14
C ALA A 90 -12.56 3.74 -6.70
N PHE A 91 -12.23 4.97 -6.32
CA PHE A 91 -13.16 6.07 -6.21
C PHE A 91 -12.94 7.03 -7.38
N GLU A 92 -13.96 7.20 -8.20
CA GLU A 92 -13.91 8.00 -9.43
C GLU A 92 -15.03 9.05 -9.47
N PRO A 93 -14.80 10.22 -10.11
CA PRO A 93 -15.88 11.17 -10.41
C PRO A 93 -16.91 10.55 -11.38
N MET A 94 -18.16 10.93 -11.22
CA MET A 94 -19.22 10.58 -12.19
C MET A 94 -19.11 11.37 -13.51
N MET A 95 -18.19 12.32 -13.61
CA MET A 95 -17.96 13.16 -14.79
C MET A 95 -16.55 12.95 -15.35
N GLY A 96 -16.45 12.55 -16.61
CA GLY A 96 -15.17 12.31 -17.28
C GLY A 96 -14.32 13.56 -17.60
N SER A 97 -14.76 14.75 -17.18
CA SER A 97 -14.01 16.00 -17.33
C SER A 97 -13.31 16.46 -16.04
N MET A 98 -13.23 15.58 -15.05
CA MET A 98 -12.54 15.83 -13.78
C MET A 98 -11.44 14.78 -13.59
N ALA A 99 -10.20 15.23 -13.51
CA ALA A 99 -9.06 14.36 -13.28
C ALA A 99 -8.90 14.11 -11.77
N PHE A 100 -9.51 13.04 -11.31
CA PHE A 100 -9.38 12.48 -9.96
C PHE A 100 -9.52 10.97 -10.02
N SER A 101 -8.62 10.24 -9.39
CA SER A 101 -8.75 8.80 -9.17
C SER A 101 -8.04 8.41 -7.89
N MET A 102 -8.74 7.76 -6.98
CA MET A 102 -8.17 7.17 -5.78
C MET A 102 -8.42 5.68 -5.80
N VAL A 103 -7.35 4.89 -5.78
CA VAL A 103 -7.41 3.44 -5.92
C VAL A 103 -6.72 2.80 -4.73
N LEU A 104 -7.35 1.80 -4.15
CA LEU A 104 -6.74 0.93 -3.16
C LEU A 104 -6.65 -0.49 -3.72
N VAL A 105 -5.50 -1.12 -3.52
CA VAL A 105 -5.31 -2.54 -3.78
C VAL A 105 -4.77 -3.23 -2.54
N ARG A 106 -5.25 -4.43 -2.25
CA ARG A 106 -4.67 -5.32 -1.24
C ARG A 106 -3.69 -6.24 -1.93
N THR A 107 -2.45 -6.28 -1.46
CA THR A 107 -1.42 -7.16 -2.00
C THR A 107 -1.64 -8.61 -1.57
N ALA A 108 -1.28 -9.55 -2.44
CA ALA A 108 -1.29 -10.97 -2.11
C ALA A 108 -0.21 -11.27 -1.05
N GLU A 109 -0.43 -12.34 -0.27
CA GLU A 109 0.54 -12.79 0.73
C GLU A 109 1.92 -13.04 0.10
N GLY A 110 2.95 -12.43 0.67
CA GLY A 110 4.33 -12.53 0.18
C GLY A 110 4.64 -11.65 -1.04
N ALA A 111 3.68 -10.87 -1.56
CA ALA A 111 3.96 -9.90 -2.60
C ALA A 111 4.73 -8.70 -2.02
N ASP A 112 5.66 -8.16 -2.80
CA ASP A 112 6.38 -6.93 -2.47
C ASP A 112 5.49 -5.73 -2.78
N SER A 113 4.93 -5.11 -1.72
CA SER A 113 4.03 -3.94 -1.83
C SER A 113 4.69 -2.78 -2.56
N LYS A 114 6.00 -2.58 -2.39
CA LYS A 114 6.73 -1.52 -3.09
C LYS A 114 6.86 -1.79 -4.57
N ALA A 115 7.15 -3.04 -4.96
CA ALA A 115 7.18 -3.43 -6.37
C ALA A 115 5.79 -3.33 -7.04
N VAL A 116 4.71 -3.63 -6.30
CA VAL A 116 3.34 -3.39 -6.75
C VAL A 116 3.09 -1.90 -6.96
N ALA A 117 3.47 -1.06 -5.99
CA ALA A 117 3.32 0.41 -6.07
C ALA A 117 4.08 1.01 -7.26
N GLU A 118 5.31 0.58 -7.51
CA GLU A 118 6.12 1.02 -8.67
C GLU A 118 5.46 0.61 -9.99
N SER A 119 4.89 -0.60 -10.06
CA SER A 119 4.15 -1.08 -11.23
C SER A 119 2.88 -0.25 -11.46
N MET A 120 2.10 0.03 -10.40
CA MET A 120 0.91 0.88 -10.46
C MET A 120 1.26 2.28 -10.97
N LYS A 121 2.29 2.92 -10.38
CA LYS A 121 2.74 4.26 -10.75
C LYS A 121 3.18 4.35 -12.21
N THR A 122 3.90 3.35 -12.69
CA THR A 122 4.44 3.33 -14.05
C THR A 122 3.36 3.03 -15.09
N GLY A 123 2.39 2.19 -14.71
CA GLY A 123 1.40 1.68 -15.66
C GLY A 123 0.10 2.46 -15.73
N ILE A 124 -0.18 3.35 -14.75
CA ILE A 124 -1.41 4.14 -14.77
C ILE A 124 -1.35 5.23 -15.85
N ASP A 125 -2.48 5.45 -16.52
CA ASP A 125 -2.63 6.56 -17.46
C ASP A 125 -3.17 7.79 -16.74
N THR A 126 -2.33 8.83 -16.59
CA THR A 126 -2.70 10.10 -15.98
C THR A 126 -3.62 10.96 -16.87
N ARG A 127 -3.93 10.49 -18.08
CA ARG A 127 -4.76 11.20 -19.10
C ARG A 127 -6.02 10.41 -19.48
N LYS A 128 -6.44 9.45 -18.64
CA LYS A 128 -7.59 8.59 -18.93
C LYS A 128 -8.94 9.32 -19.04
N TRP A 129 -9.00 10.61 -18.71
CA TRP A 129 -10.21 11.42 -18.78
C TRP A 129 -10.32 12.23 -20.08
N ILE A 130 -11.47 12.89 -20.27
CA ILE A 130 -11.74 13.72 -21.47
C ILE A 130 -11.22 15.14 -21.25
N CYS A 131 -10.23 15.54 -22.03
CA CYS A 131 -9.66 16.90 -22.06
C CYS A 131 -9.01 17.39 -20.74
N VAL A 132 -8.77 16.52 -19.79
CA VAL A 132 -8.09 16.81 -18.53
C VAL A 132 -7.07 15.74 -18.20
N GLU A 133 -6.06 16.10 -17.43
CA GLU A 133 -5.03 15.19 -16.96
C GLU A 133 -4.72 15.42 -15.49
N ALA A 134 -4.22 14.39 -14.81
CA ALA A 134 -3.68 14.52 -13.48
C ALA A 134 -2.20 14.88 -13.55
N ASP A 135 -1.77 15.85 -12.77
CA ASP A 135 -0.41 16.36 -12.67
C ASP A 135 0.21 16.13 -11.27
N ASP A 136 -0.61 15.74 -10.30
CA ASP A 136 -0.16 15.32 -8.96
C ASP A 136 -0.57 13.84 -8.73
N LEU A 137 0.41 12.94 -8.85
CA LEU A 137 0.27 11.49 -8.67
C LEU A 137 1.16 11.02 -7.53
N LYS A 138 0.57 10.30 -6.57
CA LYS A 138 1.31 9.60 -5.52
C LYS A 138 0.85 8.16 -5.39
N VAL A 139 1.81 7.28 -5.06
CA VAL A 139 1.52 5.91 -4.64
C VAL A 139 2.16 5.66 -3.28
N ALA A 140 1.39 5.18 -2.33
CA ALA A 140 1.81 5.00 -0.94
C ALA A 140 1.51 3.58 -0.45
N GLY A 141 2.41 3.01 0.34
CA GLY A 141 2.25 1.68 0.94
C GLY A 141 1.86 1.77 2.41
N PHE A 142 0.87 0.97 2.79
CA PHE A 142 0.32 0.86 4.14
C PHE A 142 0.18 -0.63 4.49
N GLY A 143 1.27 -1.27 4.88
CA GLY A 143 1.28 -2.70 5.16
C GLY A 143 0.91 -3.52 3.92
N ASP A 144 -0.21 -4.24 4.00
CA ASP A 144 -0.76 -5.04 2.90
C ASP A 144 -1.62 -4.24 1.90
N VAL A 145 -1.77 -2.92 2.09
CA VAL A 145 -2.55 -2.06 1.18
C VAL A 145 -1.64 -1.06 0.46
N VAL A 146 -1.81 -0.94 -0.84
CA VAL A 146 -1.19 0.10 -1.66
C VAL A 146 -2.27 1.05 -2.16
N MET A 147 -2.07 2.34 -1.90
CA MET A 147 -2.92 3.43 -2.36
C MET A 147 -2.27 4.12 -3.55
N LEU A 148 -3.01 4.31 -4.63
CA LEU A 148 -2.70 5.23 -5.71
C LEU A 148 -3.70 6.38 -5.66
N ILE A 149 -3.21 7.61 -5.73
CA ILE A 149 -4.05 8.82 -5.85
C ILE A 149 -3.47 9.73 -6.92
N MET A 150 -4.31 10.18 -7.83
CA MET A 150 -3.96 11.18 -8.82
C MET A 150 -5.06 12.21 -8.96
N VAL A 151 -4.65 13.48 -9.01
CA VAL A 151 -5.52 14.66 -9.08
C VAL A 151 -4.96 15.67 -10.08
N ASN A 152 -5.83 16.54 -10.58
CA ASN A 152 -5.37 17.77 -11.23
C ASN A 152 -5.22 18.86 -10.17
N SER A 153 -4.03 19.47 -10.06
CA SER A 153 -3.70 20.47 -9.04
C SER A 153 -4.51 21.76 -9.16
N ASP A 154 -4.98 22.11 -10.36
CA ASP A 154 -5.87 23.27 -10.59
C ASP A 154 -7.22 23.13 -9.88
N SER A 155 -7.61 21.91 -9.48
CA SER A 155 -8.81 21.66 -8.69
C SER A 155 -8.72 22.13 -7.23
N GLY A 156 -7.54 22.60 -6.78
CA GLY A 156 -7.26 22.94 -5.39
C GLY A 156 -7.09 21.73 -4.46
N MET A 157 -7.09 20.51 -5.00
CA MET A 157 -6.78 19.28 -4.29
C MET A 157 -5.29 18.93 -4.44
N THR A 158 -4.74 18.19 -3.48
CA THR A 158 -3.40 17.61 -3.58
C THR A 158 -3.45 16.13 -3.28
N ALA A 159 -2.67 15.33 -4.01
CA ALA A 159 -2.58 13.90 -3.76
C ALA A 159 -2.12 13.61 -2.31
N GLN A 160 -1.22 14.44 -1.75
CA GLN A 160 -0.76 14.29 -0.38
C GLN A 160 -1.90 14.37 0.64
N SER A 161 -2.89 15.26 0.44
CA SER A 161 -4.00 15.39 1.39
C SER A 161 -4.86 14.13 1.52
N PHE A 162 -4.91 13.30 0.48
CA PHE A 162 -5.60 12.00 0.49
C PHE A 162 -4.72 10.90 1.10
N VAL A 163 -3.40 10.92 0.88
CA VAL A 163 -2.46 10.03 1.59
C VAL A 163 -2.55 10.27 3.10
N ASP A 164 -2.56 11.53 3.55
CA ASP A 164 -2.70 11.89 4.97
C ASP A 164 -4.07 11.49 5.55
N ALA A 165 -5.12 11.55 4.73
CA ALA A 165 -6.46 11.09 5.14
C ALA A 165 -6.50 9.56 5.28
N PHE A 166 -5.89 8.83 4.35
CA PHE A 166 -5.83 7.37 4.44
C PHE A 166 -4.95 6.90 5.60
N ALA A 167 -3.86 7.59 5.93
CA ALA A 167 -3.05 7.30 7.10
C ALA A 167 -3.88 7.31 8.40
N LYS A 168 -4.84 8.24 8.53
CA LYS A 168 -5.78 8.27 9.66
C LYS A 168 -6.74 7.10 9.68
N VAL A 169 -7.18 6.65 8.49
CA VAL A 169 -8.06 5.49 8.33
C VAL A 169 -7.32 4.18 8.63
N ALA A 170 -6.10 4.04 8.13
CA ALA A 170 -5.23 2.90 8.39
C ALA A 170 -4.74 2.83 9.84
N GLY A 171 -4.63 3.98 10.52
CA GLY A 171 -4.16 4.09 11.90
C GLY A 171 -2.64 4.19 12.04
N PHE A 172 -1.89 4.31 10.94
CA PHE A 172 -0.44 4.47 10.90
C PHE A 172 0.00 5.19 9.62
N GLU A 173 1.24 5.72 9.67
CA GLU A 173 1.85 6.42 8.55
C GLU A 173 2.25 5.44 7.43
N PRO A 174 2.31 5.90 6.16
CA PRO A 174 2.76 5.07 5.06
C PRO A 174 4.22 4.65 5.24
N GLU A 175 4.54 3.41 4.92
CA GLU A 175 5.91 2.89 4.92
C GLU A 175 6.77 3.55 3.83
N PHE A 176 6.12 3.95 2.75
CA PHE A 176 6.74 4.70 1.64
C PHE A 176 5.68 5.52 0.89
N VAL A 177 6.14 6.61 0.26
CA VAL A 177 5.38 7.40 -0.73
C VAL A 177 6.31 7.62 -1.92
N ILE A 178 5.84 7.30 -3.14
CA ILE A 178 6.61 7.44 -4.39
C ILE A 178 5.86 8.28 -5.42
#